data_3ea21b7945caf4650e6e529df59a33ca
#
_entry.id   3ea21b7945caf4650e6e529df59a33ca
#
_cell.length_a   1.000
_cell.length_b   1.000
_cell.length_c   1.000
_cell.angle_alpha   90.00
_cell.angle_beta   90.00
_cell.angle_gamma   90.00
#
_symmetry.space_group_name_H-M   'P 1'
#
loop_
_entity.id
_entity.type
_entity.pdbx_description
1 polymer ?
#
loop_
_entity_poly.entity_id
_entity_poly.type
_entity_poly.pdbx_seq_one_letter_code
_entity_poly.pdbx_strand_id
1 'polypeptide(L)'
;MSDAIKNYRSMVDQPWGRMFYELIYKQLDLSDCKKLKILDFGAGFCITADHYAKSHDVTAVEPSDEMRALRVGDNPYTLVGGGIDYLRDMDADSFDLVICHNVLEYADDKEAILKHLVRVTKPGGILSVVKHNLYGRVMATAVMSDDPKTALSLLDQGAEKSMFGKRDVYSNEWITDLLKDEMTLIDTYGIRTFFGLSSNNDIKYTDDWYQSMLELETKACSMDEYRKVAFFNHLIFAKKQNTEM
;
A
#
# COMPACT_ATOMS: atom_id res chain seq x y z
N MET A 1 0.33 4.39 24.62
CA MET A 1 0.94 4.25 23.29
C MET A 1 1.91 3.07 23.32
N SER A 2 1.70 2.07 22.48
CA SER A 2 2.53 0.86 22.44
C SER A 2 3.92 1.15 21.85
N ASP A 3 4.95 0.44 22.35
CA ASP A 3 6.32 0.60 21.81
C ASP A 3 6.41 0.13 20.35
N ALA A 4 5.56 -0.82 19.95
CA ALA A 4 5.47 -1.28 18.56
C ALA A 4 5.08 -0.15 17.60
N ILE A 5 4.08 0.68 17.95
CA ILE A 5 3.64 1.81 17.12
C ILE A 5 4.69 2.91 17.06
N LYS A 6 5.38 3.22 18.19
CA LYS A 6 6.49 4.18 18.17
C LYS A 6 7.65 3.71 17.28
N ASN A 7 8.02 2.43 17.39
CA ASN A 7 9.06 1.85 16.55
C ASN A 7 8.65 1.89 15.06
N TYR A 8 7.41 1.55 14.75
CA TYR A 8 6.91 1.64 13.38
C TYR A 8 6.95 3.08 12.86
N ARG A 9 6.54 4.06 13.69
CA ARG A 9 6.61 5.48 13.31
C ARG A 9 8.04 5.91 13.00
N SER A 10 9.01 5.51 13.82
CA SER A 10 10.43 5.81 13.57
C SER A 10 10.95 5.15 12.29
N MET A 11 10.47 3.94 11.96
CA MET A 11 10.86 3.23 10.74
C MET A 11 10.36 3.92 9.47
N VAL A 12 9.19 4.55 9.52
CA VAL A 12 8.61 5.23 8.35
C VAL A 12 9.48 6.40 7.87
N ASP A 13 10.16 7.08 8.77
CA ASP A 13 11.06 8.21 8.46
C ASP A 13 12.45 7.76 7.96
N GLN A 14 12.73 6.45 7.99
CA GLN A 14 14.00 5.89 7.51
C GLN A 14 14.02 5.74 5.98
N PRO A 15 15.20 5.53 5.35
CA PRO A 15 15.32 5.43 3.89
C PRO A 15 14.36 4.42 3.25
N TRP A 16 14.05 3.31 3.92
CA TRP A 16 13.11 2.31 3.39
C TRP A 16 11.64 2.76 3.41
N GLY A 17 11.22 3.56 4.40
CA GLY A 17 9.89 4.18 4.39
C GLY A 17 9.82 5.27 3.33
N ARG A 18 10.82 6.13 3.24
CA ARG A 18 10.94 7.16 2.20
C ARG A 18 10.88 6.54 0.80
N MET A 19 11.66 5.49 0.52
CA MET A 19 11.66 4.78 -0.77
C MET A 19 10.28 4.20 -1.09
N PHE A 20 9.59 3.64 -0.10
CA PHE A 20 8.25 3.09 -0.27
C PHE A 20 7.25 4.15 -0.74
N TYR A 21 7.18 5.29 -0.07
CA TYR A 21 6.22 6.35 -0.42
C TYR A 21 6.59 7.05 -1.73
N GLU A 22 7.87 7.33 -1.98
CA GLU A 22 8.31 7.96 -3.24
C GLU A 22 7.97 7.10 -4.46
N LEU A 23 8.12 5.76 -4.36
CA LEU A 23 7.73 4.84 -5.43
C LEU A 23 6.21 4.84 -5.64
N ILE A 24 5.41 4.80 -4.57
CA ILE A 24 3.95 4.88 -4.67
C ILE A 24 3.53 6.17 -5.39
N TYR A 25 4.09 7.32 -5.02
CA TYR A 25 3.73 8.61 -5.61
C TYR A 25 4.11 8.70 -7.10
N LYS A 26 5.20 8.03 -7.51
CA LYS A 26 5.57 7.91 -8.92
C LYS A 26 4.68 6.96 -9.72
N GLN A 27 4.22 5.88 -9.08
CA GLN A 27 3.33 4.87 -9.70
C GLN A 27 1.87 5.34 -9.75
N LEU A 28 1.47 6.21 -8.84
CA LEU A 28 0.15 6.83 -8.75
C LEU A 28 0.30 8.34 -8.88
N ASP A 29 0.85 8.78 -10.01
CA ASP A 29 1.07 10.20 -10.30
C ASP A 29 -0.26 10.90 -10.65
N LEU A 30 -0.63 11.86 -9.82
CA LEU A 30 -1.86 12.64 -9.96
C LEU A 30 -1.57 14.11 -10.34
N SER A 31 -0.34 14.43 -10.73
CA SER A 31 0.11 15.82 -10.99
C SER A 31 -0.72 16.54 -12.05
N ASP A 32 -1.19 15.82 -13.07
CA ASP A 32 -2.00 16.35 -14.16
C ASP A 32 -3.53 16.24 -13.93
N CYS A 33 -3.92 15.67 -12.78
CA CYS A 33 -5.34 15.46 -12.47
C CYS A 33 -5.99 16.76 -11.96
N LYS A 34 -7.25 16.95 -12.34
CA LYS A 34 -8.12 17.92 -11.64
C LYS A 34 -8.28 17.50 -10.19
N LYS A 35 -8.78 18.40 -9.34
CA LYS A 35 -9.04 18.12 -7.94
C LYS A 35 -9.94 16.89 -7.78
N LEU A 36 -9.38 15.81 -7.21
CA LEU A 36 -10.05 14.53 -6.98
C LEU A 36 -10.60 14.47 -5.55
N LYS A 37 -11.64 13.67 -5.35
CA LYS A 37 -12.11 13.22 -4.05
C LYS A 37 -11.48 11.85 -3.74
N ILE A 38 -10.62 11.79 -2.74
CA ILE A 38 -9.77 10.63 -2.41
C ILE A 38 -10.18 10.05 -1.06
N LEU A 39 -10.30 8.72 -0.98
CA LEU A 39 -10.38 7.97 0.27
C LEU A 39 -9.02 7.27 0.52
N ASP A 40 -8.40 7.53 1.67
CA ASP A 40 -7.25 6.78 2.18
C ASP A 40 -7.73 5.89 3.34
N PHE A 41 -7.99 4.61 3.05
CA PHE A 41 -8.52 3.64 3.99
C PHE A 41 -7.40 2.83 4.65
N GLY A 42 -7.35 2.87 5.98
CA GLY A 42 -6.23 2.36 6.78
C GLY A 42 -5.04 3.30 6.71
N ALA A 43 -5.28 4.60 6.86
CA ALA A 43 -4.32 5.66 6.60
C ALA A 43 -3.09 5.66 7.53
N GLY A 44 -3.10 4.89 8.62
CA GLY A 44 -1.99 4.80 9.56
C GLY A 44 -1.60 6.17 10.12
N PHE A 45 -0.39 6.61 9.82
CA PHE A 45 0.11 7.95 10.20
C PHE A 45 -0.27 9.05 9.22
N CYS A 46 -1.20 8.79 8.30
CA CYS A 46 -1.75 9.75 7.31
C CYS A 46 -0.73 10.34 6.33
N ILE A 47 0.38 9.64 6.06
CA ILE A 47 1.44 10.14 5.18
C ILE A 47 0.92 10.30 3.75
N THR A 48 0.19 9.31 3.24
CA THR A 48 -0.42 9.34 1.91
C THR A 48 -1.52 10.38 1.85
N ALA A 49 -2.36 10.45 2.88
CA ALA A 49 -3.42 11.47 2.98
C ALA A 49 -2.84 12.89 2.95
N ASP A 50 -1.81 13.18 3.74
CA ASP A 50 -1.14 14.48 3.76
C ASP A 50 -0.52 14.83 2.40
N HIS A 51 0.12 13.86 1.75
CA HIS A 51 0.73 14.06 0.45
C HIS A 51 -0.29 14.55 -0.60
N TYR A 52 -1.41 13.84 -0.74
CA TYR A 52 -2.42 14.16 -1.74
C TYR A 52 -3.33 15.33 -1.35
N ALA A 53 -3.46 15.64 -0.06
CA ALA A 53 -4.24 16.78 0.42
C ALA A 53 -3.68 18.15 -0.01
N LYS A 54 -2.46 18.20 -0.53
CA LYS A 54 -1.88 19.40 -1.14
C LYS A 54 -2.69 19.91 -2.35
N SER A 55 -3.35 18.98 -3.07
CA SER A 55 -4.02 19.31 -4.35
C SER A 55 -5.42 18.71 -4.46
N HIS A 56 -5.81 17.78 -3.56
CA HIS A 56 -7.03 17.01 -3.65
C HIS A 56 -7.85 17.06 -2.36
N ASP A 57 -9.13 16.66 -2.42
CA ASP A 57 -9.99 16.49 -1.24
C ASP A 57 -9.81 15.09 -0.68
N VAL A 58 -9.14 14.96 0.47
CA VAL A 58 -8.81 13.67 1.05
C VAL A 58 -9.60 13.40 2.32
N THR A 59 -10.18 12.19 2.40
CA THR A 59 -10.73 11.60 3.62
C THR A 59 -9.82 10.45 4.02
N ALA A 60 -9.18 10.55 5.19
CA ALA A 60 -8.35 9.51 5.80
C ALA A 60 -9.16 8.76 6.86
N VAL A 61 -9.20 7.44 6.78
CA VAL A 61 -9.89 6.57 7.73
C VAL A 61 -8.87 5.66 8.40
N GLU A 62 -8.74 5.74 9.72
CA GLU A 62 -7.79 4.94 10.50
C GLU A 62 -8.42 4.51 11.84
N PRO A 63 -8.52 3.20 12.14
CA PRO A 63 -9.13 2.73 13.39
C PRO A 63 -8.28 3.00 14.63
N SER A 64 -6.94 3.01 14.53
CA SER A 64 -6.04 3.13 15.67
C SER A 64 -5.94 4.57 16.19
N ASP A 65 -6.44 4.81 17.40
CA ASP A 65 -6.27 6.11 18.10
C ASP A 65 -4.78 6.49 18.23
N GLU A 66 -3.91 5.51 18.50
CA GLU A 66 -2.48 5.74 18.67
C GLU A 66 -1.81 6.16 17.36
N MET A 67 -2.19 5.57 16.22
CA MET A 67 -1.67 5.97 14.90
C MET A 67 -2.18 7.36 14.52
N ARG A 68 -3.48 7.65 14.72
CA ARG A 68 -4.04 8.99 14.48
C ARG A 68 -3.37 10.08 15.32
N ALA A 69 -3.02 9.76 16.58
CA ALA A 69 -2.31 10.69 17.47
C ALA A 69 -0.87 11.01 16.99
N LEU A 70 -0.26 10.10 16.21
CA LEU A 70 1.08 10.24 15.62
C LEU A 70 1.04 10.62 14.13
N ARG A 71 -0.11 11.05 13.63
CA ARG A 71 -0.23 11.48 12.23
C ARG A 71 0.78 12.56 11.88
N VAL A 72 1.17 12.58 10.62
CA VAL A 72 2.12 13.54 10.08
C VAL A 72 1.44 14.54 9.16
N GLY A 73 2.11 15.67 8.96
CA GLY A 73 1.73 16.71 8.01
C GLY A 73 0.70 17.70 8.56
N ASP A 74 0.59 18.84 7.85
CA ASP A 74 -0.28 19.96 8.18
C ASP A 74 -1.25 20.29 7.04
N ASN A 75 -1.26 19.48 5.96
CA ASN A 75 -2.18 19.70 4.85
C ASN A 75 -3.62 19.38 5.26
N PRO A 76 -4.62 20.09 4.73
CA PRO A 76 -6.01 19.93 5.14
C PRO A 76 -6.63 18.65 4.56
N TYR A 77 -6.83 17.64 5.38
CA TYR A 77 -7.63 16.46 5.07
C TYR A 77 -8.62 16.17 6.21
N THR A 78 -9.70 15.44 5.87
CA THR A 78 -10.64 14.94 6.89
C THR A 78 -10.10 13.66 7.49
N LEU A 79 -9.88 13.63 8.81
CA LEU A 79 -9.44 12.44 9.54
C LEU A 79 -10.59 11.83 10.33
N VAL A 80 -10.86 10.55 10.10
CA VAL A 80 -11.96 9.80 10.72
C VAL A 80 -11.41 8.60 11.48
N GLY A 81 -11.83 8.43 12.73
CA GLY A 81 -11.62 7.22 13.50
C GLY A 81 -12.64 6.16 13.10
N GLY A 82 -12.20 5.09 12.42
CA GLY A 82 -13.12 4.05 11.97
C GLY A 82 -12.44 2.99 11.12
N GLY A 83 -13.19 1.95 10.80
CA GLY A 83 -12.80 0.83 9.96
C GLY A 83 -13.90 0.48 8.97
N ILE A 84 -14.16 -0.83 8.79
CA ILE A 84 -15.17 -1.31 7.85
C ILE A 84 -16.58 -0.75 8.12
N ASP A 85 -16.93 -0.50 9.38
CA ASP A 85 -18.26 0.04 9.72
C ASP A 85 -18.44 1.43 9.13
N TYR A 86 -17.40 2.27 9.16
CA TYR A 86 -17.44 3.57 8.51
C TYR A 86 -17.61 3.45 6.98
N LEU A 87 -16.97 2.46 6.34
CA LEU A 87 -17.19 2.20 4.91
C LEU A 87 -18.62 1.81 4.59
N ARG A 88 -19.27 1.03 5.45
CA ARG A 88 -20.67 0.60 5.25
C ARG A 88 -21.65 1.77 5.17
N ASP A 89 -21.40 2.80 5.97
CA ASP A 89 -22.25 3.99 6.08
C ASP A 89 -22.00 5.03 4.98
N MET A 90 -20.91 4.89 4.21
CA MET A 90 -20.61 5.77 3.08
C MET A 90 -21.54 5.53 1.90
N ASP A 91 -21.89 6.59 1.19
CA ASP A 91 -22.60 6.48 -0.08
C ASP A 91 -21.77 5.76 -1.14
N ALA A 92 -22.43 4.98 -2.02
CA ALA A 92 -21.79 4.39 -3.18
C ALA A 92 -21.28 5.50 -4.13
N ASP A 93 -20.30 5.15 -4.96
CA ASP A 93 -19.79 6.01 -6.04
C ASP A 93 -19.36 7.42 -5.56
N SER A 94 -18.69 7.49 -4.39
CA SER A 94 -18.36 8.74 -3.72
C SER A 94 -16.97 9.26 -4.03
N PHE A 95 -16.01 8.40 -4.39
CA PHE A 95 -14.60 8.76 -4.53
C PHE A 95 -14.07 8.50 -5.93
N ASP A 96 -13.24 9.42 -6.42
CA ASP A 96 -12.54 9.29 -7.70
C ASP A 96 -11.34 8.33 -7.58
N LEU A 97 -10.71 8.30 -6.41
CA LEU A 97 -9.60 7.41 -6.04
C LEU A 97 -9.83 6.86 -4.64
N VAL A 98 -9.69 5.55 -4.51
CA VAL A 98 -9.68 4.84 -3.23
C VAL A 98 -8.31 4.18 -3.04
N ILE A 99 -7.68 4.42 -1.90
CA ILE A 99 -6.35 3.92 -1.52
C ILE A 99 -6.52 2.93 -0.37
N CYS A 100 -5.88 1.76 -0.49
CA CYS A 100 -5.84 0.72 0.54
C CYS A 100 -4.45 0.08 0.55
N HIS A 101 -3.54 0.65 1.33
CA HIS A 101 -2.13 0.27 1.31
C HIS A 101 -1.69 -0.43 2.60
N ASN A 102 -1.26 -1.70 2.50
CA ASN A 102 -0.81 -2.55 3.63
C ASN A 102 -1.87 -2.69 4.74
N VAL A 103 -3.13 -2.87 4.38
CA VAL A 103 -4.27 -2.97 5.31
C VAL A 103 -4.83 -4.38 5.36
N LEU A 104 -5.10 -4.97 4.19
CA LEU A 104 -5.88 -6.20 4.06
C LEU A 104 -5.20 -7.41 4.72
N GLU A 105 -3.87 -7.40 4.83
CA GLU A 105 -3.11 -8.47 5.50
C GLU A 105 -3.39 -8.56 7.01
N TYR A 106 -3.94 -7.51 7.60
CA TYR A 106 -4.25 -7.40 9.02
C TYR A 106 -5.75 -7.45 9.30
N ALA A 107 -6.56 -7.49 8.24
CA ALA A 107 -8.01 -7.49 8.35
C ALA A 107 -8.57 -8.90 8.54
N ASP A 108 -9.57 -9.04 9.42
CA ASP A 108 -10.28 -10.31 9.63
C ASP A 108 -11.13 -10.68 8.40
N ASP A 109 -11.81 -9.70 7.80
CA ASP A 109 -12.64 -9.87 6.62
C ASP A 109 -12.20 -8.95 5.47
N LYS A 110 -11.11 -9.36 4.80
CA LYS A 110 -10.54 -8.63 3.67
C LYS A 110 -11.46 -8.58 2.45
N GLU A 111 -12.30 -9.59 2.28
CA GLU A 111 -13.26 -9.65 1.18
C GLU A 111 -14.37 -8.62 1.34
N ALA A 112 -14.96 -8.51 2.53
CA ALA A 112 -15.96 -7.49 2.81
C ALA A 112 -15.39 -6.07 2.68
N ILE A 113 -14.15 -5.83 3.14
CA ILE A 113 -13.49 -4.53 2.95
C ILE A 113 -13.36 -4.23 1.46
N LEU A 114 -12.82 -5.13 0.64
CA LEU A 114 -12.66 -4.92 -0.80
C LEU A 114 -13.99 -4.60 -1.49
N LYS A 115 -15.06 -5.35 -1.19
CA LYS A 115 -16.40 -5.08 -1.73
C LYS A 115 -16.90 -3.66 -1.39
N HIS A 116 -16.67 -3.21 -0.16
CA HIS A 116 -17.05 -1.84 0.22
C HIS A 116 -16.17 -0.79 -0.45
N LEU A 117 -14.85 -1.02 -0.60
CA LEU A 117 -13.95 -0.11 -1.31
C LEU A 117 -14.38 0.03 -2.77
N VAL A 118 -14.72 -1.07 -3.45
CA VAL A 118 -15.28 -1.06 -4.82
C VAL A 118 -16.60 -0.27 -4.87
N ARG A 119 -17.50 -0.52 -3.92
CA ARG A 119 -18.80 0.16 -3.86
C ARG A 119 -18.66 1.68 -3.75
N VAL A 120 -17.75 2.18 -2.92
CA VAL A 120 -17.56 3.63 -2.73
C VAL A 120 -16.72 4.29 -3.83
N THR A 121 -16.02 3.50 -4.67
CA THR A 121 -15.31 4.00 -5.86
C THR A 121 -16.33 4.35 -6.94
N LYS A 122 -16.21 5.51 -7.59
CA LYS A 122 -17.06 5.91 -8.72
C LYS A 122 -16.85 5.02 -9.94
N PRO A 123 -17.85 4.85 -10.83
CA PRO A 123 -17.63 4.29 -12.16
C PRO A 123 -16.52 5.06 -12.89
N GLY A 124 -15.54 4.35 -13.44
CA GLY A 124 -14.32 4.95 -14.02
C GLY A 124 -13.29 5.45 -12.99
N GLY A 125 -13.60 5.41 -11.70
CA GLY A 125 -12.65 5.71 -10.61
C GLY A 125 -11.64 4.60 -10.38
N ILE A 126 -10.64 4.89 -9.58
CA ILE A 126 -9.47 4.03 -9.33
C ILE A 126 -9.49 3.47 -7.92
N LEU A 127 -9.16 2.19 -7.79
CA LEU A 127 -8.80 1.54 -6.53
C LEU A 127 -7.32 1.16 -6.59
N SER A 128 -6.53 1.73 -5.68
CA SER A 128 -5.10 1.50 -5.51
C SER A 128 -4.87 0.61 -4.29
N VAL A 129 -4.27 -0.57 -4.50
CA VAL A 129 -3.99 -1.54 -3.43
C VAL A 129 -2.51 -1.86 -3.38
N VAL A 130 -1.87 -1.61 -2.24
CA VAL A 130 -0.51 -2.09 -1.97
C VAL A 130 -0.55 -3.21 -0.95
N LYS A 131 0.18 -4.28 -1.23
CA LYS A 131 0.24 -5.48 -0.39
C LYS A 131 1.65 -6.06 -0.32
N HIS A 132 1.92 -6.78 0.76
CA HIS A 132 3.13 -7.58 0.84
C HIS A 132 3.13 -8.70 -0.22
N ASN A 133 4.30 -8.94 -0.80
CA ASN A 133 4.51 -10.01 -1.74
C ASN A 133 5.33 -11.14 -1.09
N LEU A 134 4.78 -12.35 -1.05
CA LEU A 134 5.42 -13.51 -0.44
C LEU A 134 6.81 -13.76 -1.03
N TYR A 135 6.94 -13.74 -2.35
CA TYR A 135 8.21 -14.04 -3.03
C TYR A 135 9.29 -13.01 -2.71
N GLY A 136 8.93 -11.72 -2.67
CA GLY A 136 9.85 -10.65 -2.24
C GLY A 136 10.24 -10.77 -0.77
N ARG A 137 9.33 -11.22 0.09
CA ARG A 137 9.62 -11.50 1.51
C ARG A 137 10.60 -12.66 1.66
N VAL A 138 10.39 -13.74 0.92
CA VAL A 138 11.31 -14.90 0.89
C VAL A 138 12.70 -14.47 0.43
N MET A 139 12.78 -13.70 -0.66
CA MET A 139 14.04 -13.15 -1.17
C MET A 139 14.75 -12.28 -0.13
N ALA A 140 14.03 -11.33 0.49
CA ALA A 140 14.62 -10.45 1.50
C ALA A 140 15.08 -11.23 2.74
N THR A 141 14.33 -12.22 3.19
CA THR A 141 14.68 -13.05 4.35
C THR A 141 15.92 -13.88 4.04
N ALA A 142 15.99 -14.53 2.88
CA ALA A 142 17.12 -15.36 2.49
C ALA A 142 18.40 -14.56 2.26
N VAL A 143 18.30 -13.37 1.61
CA VAL A 143 19.46 -12.60 1.12
C VAL A 143 19.85 -11.48 2.08
N MET A 144 18.91 -10.61 2.47
CA MET A 144 19.23 -9.46 3.34
C MET A 144 19.46 -9.89 4.79
N SER A 145 18.64 -10.84 5.29
CA SER A 145 18.73 -11.33 6.68
C SER A 145 19.64 -12.54 6.82
N ASP A 146 20.14 -13.10 5.73
CA ASP A 146 20.96 -14.32 5.69
C ASP A 146 20.32 -15.49 6.46
N ASP A 147 18.98 -15.62 6.36
CA ASP A 147 18.20 -16.64 7.08
C ASP A 147 17.38 -17.53 6.11
N PRO A 148 18.07 -18.49 5.43
CA PRO A 148 17.40 -19.40 4.51
C PRO A 148 16.42 -20.37 5.20
N LYS A 149 16.58 -20.62 6.50
CA LYS A 149 15.67 -21.50 7.27
C LYS A 149 14.30 -20.83 7.45
N THR A 150 14.27 -19.56 7.84
CA THR A 150 13.02 -18.81 7.93
C THR A 150 12.42 -18.57 6.54
N ALA A 151 13.25 -18.31 5.53
CA ALA A 151 12.79 -18.16 4.14
C ALA A 151 12.08 -19.42 3.63
N LEU A 152 12.61 -20.61 3.92
CA LEU A 152 11.96 -21.89 3.59
C LEU A 152 10.62 -22.05 4.31
N SER A 153 10.57 -21.71 5.60
CA SER A 153 9.31 -21.75 6.38
C SER A 153 8.23 -20.82 5.81
N LEU A 154 8.63 -19.65 5.30
CA LEU A 154 7.70 -18.71 4.64
C LEU A 154 7.12 -19.31 3.35
N LEU A 155 7.91 -20.02 2.55
CA LEU A 155 7.44 -20.72 1.35
C LEU A 155 6.42 -21.81 1.68
N ASP A 156 6.65 -22.58 2.75
CA ASP A 156 5.81 -23.72 3.13
C ASP A 156 4.48 -23.27 3.77
N GLN A 157 4.51 -22.22 4.57
CA GLN A 157 3.37 -21.82 5.42
C GLN A 157 2.57 -20.64 4.88
N GLY A 158 3.15 -19.82 3.99
CA GLY A 158 2.50 -18.64 3.41
C GLY A 158 2.09 -17.56 4.41
N ALA A 159 2.42 -17.72 5.69
CA ALA A 159 2.00 -16.84 6.77
C ALA A 159 3.18 -16.37 7.62
N GLU A 160 3.14 -15.13 8.06
CA GLU A 160 4.20 -14.53 8.88
C GLU A 160 3.61 -13.87 10.12
N LYS A 161 4.36 -13.89 11.23
CA LYS A 161 4.10 -13.00 12.36
C LYS A 161 4.73 -11.64 12.11
N SER A 162 3.94 -10.57 12.23
CA SER A 162 4.40 -9.19 12.18
C SER A 162 4.33 -8.55 13.56
N MET A 163 4.83 -7.31 13.70
CA MET A 163 4.69 -6.53 14.93
C MET A 163 3.22 -6.21 15.27
N PHE A 164 2.30 -6.34 14.30
CA PHE A 164 0.86 -6.11 14.45
C PHE A 164 0.05 -7.42 14.54
N GLY A 165 0.71 -8.58 14.76
CA GLY A 165 0.07 -9.90 14.87
C GLY A 165 0.28 -10.78 13.65
N LYS A 166 -0.64 -11.72 13.41
CA LYS A 166 -0.59 -12.59 12.24
C LYS A 166 -0.86 -11.78 10.98
N ARG A 167 0.01 -11.93 9.98
CA ARG A 167 -0.17 -11.38 8.64
C ARG A 167 -0.64 -12.48 7.72
N ASP A 168 -1.78 -12.28 7.08
CA ASP A 168 -2.32 -13.22 6.11
C ASP A 168 -1.96 -12.76 4.70
N VAL A 169 -1.01 -13.47 4.06
CA VAL A 169 -0.53 -13.15 2.71
C VAL A 169 -1.53 -13.74 1.70
N TYR A 170 -1.95 -12.92 0.76
CA TYR A 170 -2.83 -13.29 -0.35
C TYR A 170 -2.18 -12.99 -1.70
N SER A 171 -2.56 -13.75 -2.74
CA SER A 171 -1.97 -13.57 -4.07
C SER A 171 -2.61 -12.41 -4.86
N ASN A 172 -1.91 -11.96 -5.91
CA ASN A 172 -2.46 -10.97 -6.83
C ASN A 172 -3.67 -11.55 -7.60
N GLU A 173 -3.61 -12.84 -7.94
CA GLU A 173 -4.68 -13.56 -8.62
C GLU A 173 -5.95 -13.58 -7.78
N TRP A 174 -5.83 -13.85 -6.46
CA TRP A 174 -6.99 -13.87 -5.57
C TRP A 174 -7.77 -12.54 -5.59
N ILE A 175 -7.08 -11.41 -5.44
CA ILE A 175 -7.77 -10.10 -5.46
C ILE A 175 -8.32 -9.77 -6.84
N THR A 176 -7.57 -10.09 -7.91
CA THR A 176 -8.01 -9.87 -9.28
C THR A 176 -9.25 -10.68 -9.61
N ASP A 177 -9.30 -11.97 -9.23
CA ASP A 177 -10.46 -12.83 -9.44
C ASP A 177 -11.67 -12.39 -8.61
N LEU A 178 -11.45 -11.94 -7.38
CA LEU A 178 -12.52 -11.42 -6.53
C LEU A 178 -13.18 -10.17 -7.14
N LEU A 179 -12.40 -9.30 -7.76
CA LEU A 179 -12.87 -8.00 -8.25
C LEU A 179 -13.23 -7.99 -9.75
N LYS A 180 -12.98 -9.06 -10.51
CA LYS A 180 -13.07 -9.10 -11.98
C LYS A 180 -14.40 -8.67 -12.58
N ASP A 181 -15.52 -8.83 -11.85
CA ASP A 181 -16.84 -8.48 -12.37
C ASP A 181 -17.08 -6.97 -12.36
N GLU A 182 -16.53 -6.25 -11.36
CA GLU A 182 -16.74 -4.82 -11.18
C GLU A 182 -15.52 -3.96 -11.53
N MET A 183 -14.31 -4.53 -11.46
CA MET A 183 -13.05 -3.81 -11.66
C MET A 183 -12.24 -4.45 -12.79
N THR A 184 -11.38 -3.64 -13.40
CA THR A 184 -10.36 -4.10 -14.35
C THR A 184 -8.99 -3.77 -13.77
N LEU A 185 -8.11 -4.76 -13.63
CA LEU A 185 -6.71 -4.53 -13.28
C LEU A 185 -6.04 -3.85 -14.46
N ILE A 186 -5.57 -2.61 -14.29
CA ILE A 186 -4.94 -1.81 -15.34
C ILE A 186 -3.42 -1.81 -15.24
N ASP A 187 -2.87 -1.84 -14.02
CA ASP A 187 -1.44 -1.88 -13.79
C ASP A 187 -1.07 -2.73 -12.58
N THR A 188 0.14 -3.27 -12.59
CA THR A 188 0.78 -3.92 -11.45
C THR A 188 2.25 -3.51 -11.39
N TYR A 189 2.67 -2.94 -10.26
CA TYR A 189 4.03 -2.52 -10.03
C TYR A 189 4.69 -3.28 -8.89
N GLY A 190 6.01 -3.41 -8.95
CA GLY A 190 6.84 -3.79 -7.82
C GLY A 190 7.25 -2.57 -7.00
N ILE A 191 7.39 -2.74 -5.69
CA ILE A 191 7.93 -1.71 -4.79
C ILE A 191 9.05 -2.34 -3.98
N ARG A 192 10.24 -1.73 -4.01
CA ARG A 192 11.43 -2.15 -3.28
C ARG A 192 11.91 -3.55 -3.66
N THR A 193 12.18 -3.75 -4.95
CA THR A 193 12.76 -5.00 -5.47
C THR A 193 14.22 -5.15 -5.05
N PHE A 194 15.06 -4.15 -5.35
CA PHE A 194 16.50 -4.18 -5.09
C PHE A 194 16.86 -3.59 -3.72
N PHE A 195 16.21 -2.49 -3.36
CA PHE A 195 16.42 -1.81 -2.08
C PHE A 195 16.27 -2.77 -0.90
N GLY A 196 15.27 -3.65 -0.95
CA GLY A 196 14.97 -4.63 0.09
C GLY A 196 16.00 -5.78 0.18
N LEU A 197 16.87 -5.96 -0.81
CA LEU A 197 17.90 -7.00 -0.84
C LEU A 197 19.27 -6.50 -0.38
N SER A 198 19.51 -5.19 -0.34
CA SER A 198 20.77 -4.63 0.13
C SER A 198 20.92 -4.77 1.64
N SER A 199 21.96 -5.47 2.10
CA SER A 199 22.32 -5.59 3.52
C SER A 199 23.13 -4.40 4.07
N ASN A 200 23.70 -3.58 3.18
CA ASN A 200 24.45 -2.38 3.58
C ASN A 200 23.47 -1.25 3.93
N ASN A 201 23.12 -1.15 5.21
CA ASN A 201 22.16 -0.14 5.68
C ASN A 201 22.75 1.28 5.71
N ASP A 202 24.06 1.43 5.91
CA ASP A 202 24.69 2.75 6.05
C ASP A 202 24.66 3.52 4.72
N ILE A 203 24.90 2.84 3.60
CA ILE A 203 24.89 3.45 2.28
C ILE A 203 23.53 4.02 1.89
N LYS A 204 22.45 3.47 2.44
CA LYS A 204 21.07 3.92 2.18
C LYS A 204 20.79 5.35 2.64
N TYR A 205 21.64 5.89 3.52
CA TYR A 205 21.57 7.28 3.97
C TYR A 205 22.36 8.25 3.10
N THR A 206 23.09 7.77 2.09
CA THR A 206 23.80 8.63 1.16
C THR A 206 22.91 9.01 -0.02
N ASP A 207 22.85 10.31 -0.35
CA ASP A 207 21.94 10.82 -1.38
C ASP A 207 22.23 10.22 -2.77
N ASP A 208 23.50 10.12 -3.17
CA ASP A 208 23.87 9.59 -4.48
C ASP A 208 23.40 8.15 -4.69
N TRP A 209 23.65 7.28 -3.72
CA TRP A 209 23.18 5.89 -3.77
C TRP A 209 21.64 5.82 -3.75
N TYR A 210 21.02 6.64 -2.88
CA TYR A 210 19.57 6.65 -2.75
C TYR A 210 18.89 7.07 -4.06
N GLN A 211 19.34 8.12 -4.71
CA GLN A 211 18.78 8.60 -5.99
C GLN A 211 19.00 7.57 -7.12
N SER A 212 20.18 6.98 -7.19
CA SER A 212 20.48 5.91 -8.15
C SER A 212 19.59 4.69 -7.94
N MET A 213 19.35 4.30 -6.68
CA MET A 213 18.46 3.19 -6.35
C MET A 213 17.00 3.54 -6.66
N LEU A 214 16.53 4.75 -6.37
CA LEU A 214 15.19 5.21 -6.72
C LEU A 214 14.95 5.19 -8.24
N GLU A 215 15.95 5.59 -9.02
CA GLU A 215 15.87 5.52 -10.49
C GLU A 215 15.78 4.06 -10.97
N LEU A 216 16.62 3.17 -10.43
CA LEU A 216 16.59 1.73 -10.75
C LEU A 216 15.23 1.10 -10.40
N GLU A 217 14.74 1.33 -9.19
CA GLU A 217 13.43 0.82 -8.74
C GLU A 217 12.31 1.36 -9.62
N THR A 218 12.33 2.64 -9.99
CA THR A 218 11.32 3.27 -10.85
C THR A 218 11.32 2.66 -12.26
N LYS A 219 12.49 2.38 -12.84
CA LYS A 219 12.58 1.74 -14.16
C LYS A 219 12.15 0.28 -14.16
N ALA A 220 12.46 -0.44 -13.09
CA ALA A 220 12.20 -1.87 -12.99
C ALA A 220 10.78 -2.21 -12.50
N CYS A 221 10.07 -1.28 -11.88
CA CYS A 221 8.83 -1.55 -11.15
C CYS A 221 7.71 -2.21 -11.98
N SER A 222 7.65 -1.94 -13.30
CA SER A 222 6.66 -2.51 -14.23
C SER A 222 7.15 -3.76 -14.97
N MET A 223 8.44 -4.10 -14.87
CA MET A 223 9.02 -5.28 -15.53
C MET A 223 8.61 -6.55 -14.81
N ASP A 224 8.07 -7.53 -15.54
CA ASP A 224 7.54 -8.79 -15.01
C ASP A 224 8.53 -9.56 -14.15
N GLU A 225 9.79 -9.59 -14.58
CA GLU A 225 10.88 -10.29 -13.90
C GLU A 225 11.13 -9.75 -12.50
N TYR A 226 11.01 -8.44 -12.32
CA TYR A 226 11.32 -7.75 -11.07
C TYR A 226 10.09 -7.57 -10.18
N ARG A 227 8.92 -7.20 -10.74
CA ARG A 227 7.72 -7.01 -9.93
C ARG A 227 7.23 -8.29 -9.23
N LYS A 228 7.50 -9.47 -9.82
CA LYS A 228 7.15 -10.77 -9.21
C LYS A 228 7.92 -11.05 -7.94
N VAL A 229 9.11 -10.50 -7.78
CA VAL A 229 9.99 -10.69 -6.61
C VAL A 229 10.19 -9.41 -5.79
N ALA A 230 9.47 -8.34 -6.09
CA ALA A 230 9.48 -7.11 -5.31
C ALA A 230 8.93 -7.36 -3.89
N PHE A 231 9.36 -6.56 -2.92
CA PHE A 231 8.95 -6.71 -1.52
C PHE A 231 7.45 -6.46 -1.32
N PHE A 232 6.88 -5.53 -2.10
CA PHE A 232 5.44 -5.28 -2.19
C PHE A 232 4.98 -5.31 -3.64
N ASN A 233 3.70 -5.62 -3.85
CA ASN A 233 3.02 -5.34 -5.12
C ASN A 233 2.03 -4.20 -4.94
N HIS A 234 1.97 -3.34 -5.94
CA HIS A 234 0.99 -2.26 -6.06
C HIS A 234 0.10 -2.56 -7.25
N LEU A 235 -1.17 -2.81 -6.98
CA LEU A 235 -2.19 -3.12 -7.99
C LEU A 235 -3.09 -1.91 -8.17
N ILE A 236 -3.29 -1.51 -9.42
CA ILE A 236 -4.18 -0.41 -9.80
C ILE A 236 -5.36 -0.99 -10.56
N PHE A 237 -6.55 -0.78 -10.04
CA PHE A 237 -7.80 -1.21 -10.66
C PHE A 237 -8.63 0.01 -11.08
N ALA A 238 -9.27 -0.09 -12.27
CA ALA A 238 -10.30 0.86 -12.69
C ALA A 238 -11.68 0.25 -12.52
N LYS A 239 -12.64 0.97 -11.92
CA LYS A 239 -14.03 0.53 -11.83
C LYS A 239 -14.69 0.62 -13.22
N LYS A 240 -15.34 -0.46 -13.61
CA LYS A 240 -16.05 -0.50 -14.89
C LYS A 240 -17.14 0.56 -14.92
N GLN A 241 -17.36 1.14 -16.12
CA GLN A 241 -18.49 2.05 -16.33
C GLN A 241 -19.80 1.26 -16.22
N ASN A 242 -20.82 1.87 -15.63
CA ASN A 242 -22.16 1.30 -15.71
C ASN A 242 -22.55 1.25 -17.19
N THR A 243 -22.66 0.04 -17.75
CA THR A 243 -23.22 -0.12 -19.09
C THR A 243 -24.70 0.21 -18.95
N GLU A 244 -25.15 1.36 -19.49
CA GLU A 244 -26.56 1.61 -19.63
C GLU A 244 -27.16 0.48 -20.50
N MET A 245 -28.07 -0.30 -19.91
CA MET A 245 -28.88 -1.27 -20.63
C MET A 245 -30.04 -0.58 -21.35
#